data_ffd21317c0692d93fee9a2109aa5718c
#
_entry.id   ffd21317c0692d93fee9a2109aa5718c
#
_cell.length_a   1.000
_cell.length_b   1.000
_cell.length_c   1.000
_cell.angle_alpha   90.00
_cell.angle_beta   90.00
_cell.angle_gamma   90.00
#
_symmetry.space_group_name_H-M   'P 1'
#
loop_
_entity.id
_entity.type
_entity.pdbx_description
1 polymer ?
#
loop_
_entity_poly.entity_id
_entity_poly.type
_entity_poly.pdbx_seq_one_letter_code
_entity_poly.pdbx_strand_id
1 'polypeptide(L)'
;TGMEFFAKAVVLATGTFLRGLLYIGDKRVKGGRMGELSADDLTDSLKSLGFKMDRFKTGTPPRLDIRTLNLEKLEEQPGITDIPLKFSMRTPNDEVLEKPQLSCYLTRTNETTHKIILDNLDKAPMYNGSISSTGPRYCPSIEDKVVKFNDKDSHHLFLEPEGFDTAEVYISGLSTSYPASLQQKIVNTIDGLENAHIMRYG
;
A
#
# COMPACT_ATOMS: atom_id res chain seq x y z
N THR A 1 -13.99 -5.82 26.85
CA THR A 1 -14.76 -4.75 27.54
C THR A 1 -16.07 -5.25 28.15
N GLY A 2 -16.62 -6.41 27.72
CA GLY A 2 -17.89 -6.96 28.19
C GLY A 2 -19.14 -6.18 27.75
N MET A 3 -18.99 -5.26 26.81
CA MET A 3 -20.13 -4.52 26.25
C MET A 3 -20.84 -5.39 25.19
N GLU A 4 -22.16 -5.49 25.29
CA GLU A 4 -22.99 -6.25 24.35
C GLU A 4 -23.78 -5.30 23.45
N PHE A 5 -23.84 -5.63 22.17
CA PHE A 5 -24.61 -4.91 21.16
C PHE A 5 -25.66 -5.85 20.55
N PHE A 6 -26.91 -5.44 20.52
CA PHE A 6 -28.01 -6.18 19.91
C PHE A 6 -28.38 -5.54 18.58
N ALA A 7 -28.36 -6.30 17.50
CA ALA A 7 -28.69 -5.84 16.16
C ALA A 7 -29.41 -6.92 15.36
N LYS A 8 -30.21 -6.51 14.37
CA LYS A 8 -30.89 -7.44 13.43
C LYS A 8 -29.89 -8.08 12.45
N ALA A 9 -28.80 -7.41 12.14
CA ALA A 9 -27.75 -7.89 11.26
C ALA A 9 -26.41 -7.24 11.64
N VAL A 10 -25.33 -7.93 11.32
CA VAL A 10 -23.96 -7.45 11.56
C VAL A 10 -23.18 -7.52 10.24
N VAL A 11 -22.49 -6.44 9.88
CA VAL A 11 -21.58 -6.38 8.75
C VAL A 11 -20.15 -6.43 9.29
N LEU A 12 -19.37 -7.43 8.87
CA LEU A 12 -17.97 -7.56 9.20
C LEU A 12 -17.12 -6.81 8.16
N ALA A 13 -16.41 -5.78 8.60
CA ALA A 13 -15.54 -4.96 7.76
C ALA A 13 -14.17 -4.81 8.46
N THR A 14 -13.50 -5.92 8.71
CA THR A 14 -12.33 -6.06 9.58
C THR A 14 -11.00 -5.70 8.90
N GLY A 15 -11.01 -5.36 7.62
CA GLY A 15 -9.80 -5.03 6.88
C GLY A 15 -8.75 -6.13 6.98
N THR A 16 -7.53 -5.76 7.34
CA THR A 16 -6.37 -6.64 7.48
C THR A 16 -6.11 -7.10 8.93
N PHE A 17 -7.05 -6.86 9.85
CA PHE A 17 -6.82 -7.02 11.30
C PHE A 17 -7.05 -8.43 11.85
N LEU A 18 -7.90 -9.28 11.21
CA LEU A 18 -8.17 -10.64 11.69
C LEU A 18 -6.91 -11.49 11.64
N ARG A 19 -6.32 -11.76 12.81
CA ARG A 19 -5.02 -12.44 12.96
C ARG A 19 -3.98 -11.88 12.00
N GLY A 20 -3.93 -10.54 11.89
CA GLY A 20 -3.04 -9.83 11.00
C GLY A 20 -1.58 -10.15 11.27
N LEU A 21 -0.80 -10.33 10.20
CA LEU A 21 0.63 -10.61 10.26
C LEU A 21 1.33 -9.81 9.16
N LEU A 22 2.23 -8.92 9.57
CA LEU A 22 3.01 -8.07 8.69
C LEU A 22 4.32 -8.76 8.33
N TYR A 23 4.73 -8.65 7.07
CA TYR A 23 5.98 -9.19 6.54
C TYR A 23 6.83 -8.06 5.97
N ILE A 24 8.07 -7.94 6.47
CA ILE A 24 9.09 -7.05 5.91
C ILE A 24 10.36 -7.90 5.77
N GLY A 25 10.56 -8.50 4.61
CA GLY A 25 11.55 -9.57 4.41
C GLY A 25 11.29 -10.72 5.37
N ASP A 26 12.29 -11.12 6.12
CA ASP A 26 12.19 -12.21 7.10
C ASP A 26 11.52 -11.82 8.42
N LYS A 27 11.29 -10.53 8.63
CA LYS A 27 10.64 -10.04 9.84
C LYS A 27 9.13 -10.27 9.75
N ARG A 28 8.59 -10.86 10.81
CA ARG A 28 7.15 -11.10 10.98
C ARG A 28 6.68 -10.41 12.24
N VAL A 29 5.70 -9.52 12.12
CA VAL A 29 5.17 -8.76 13.23
C VAL A 29 3.65 -8.95 13.28
N LYS A 30 3.13 -9.35 14.44
CA LYS A 30 1.68 -9.40 14.64
C LYS A 30 1.12 -7.97 14.60
N GLY A 31 0.12 -7.76 13.76
CA GLY A 31 -0.51 -6.46 13.60
C GLY A 31 -1.48 -6.45 12.43
N GLY A 32 -2.49 -5.63 12.50
CA GLY A 32 -3.40 -5.37 11.38
C GLY A 32 -2.80 -4.37 10.40
N ARG A 33 -2.02 -3.45 10.93
CA ARG A 33 -1.28 -2.40 10.24
C ARG A 33 -0.03 -2.04 11.05
N MET A 34 0.96 -1.40 10.45
CA MET A 34 2.17 -0.96 11.15
C MET A 34 1.80 -0.09 12.38
N GLY A 35 2.22 -0.54 13.56
CA GLY A 35 1.92 0.14 14.84
C GLY A 35 0.54 -0.18 15.44
N GLU A 36 -0.28 -1.02 14.81
CA GLU A 36 -1.61 -1.39 15.30
C GLU A 36 -1.75 -2.89 15.52
N LEU A 37 -2.36 -3.25 16.65
CA LEU A 37 -2.53 -4.65 17.08
C LEU A 37 -3.45 -5.43 16.14
N SER A 38 -3.25 -6.74 16.04
CA SER A 38 -4.17 -7.63 15.36
C SER A 38 -5.37 -7.99 16.25
N ALA A 39 -6.50 -8.37 15.63
CA ALA A 39 -7.69 -8.89 16.29
C ALA A 39 -7.65 -10.43 16.21
N ASP A 40 -7.03 -11.08 17.20
CA ASP A 40 -6.81 -12.52 17.16
C ASP A 40 -8.06 -13.32 17.57
N ASP A 41 -8.75 -12.91 18.64
CA ASP A 41 -9.85 -13.69 19.24
C ASP A 41 -11.11 -13.74 18.38
N LEU A 42 -11.40 -12.68 17.60
CA LEU A 42 -12.57 -12.63 16.73
C LEU A 42 -12.57 -13.76 15.68
N THR A 43 -11.39 -14.16 15.22
CA THR A 43 -11.28 -15.29 14.27
C THR A 43 -11.78 -16.60 14.87
N ASP A 44 -11.47 -16.87 16.13
CA ASP A 44 -11.91 -18.08 16.82
C ASP A 44 -13.42 -18.04 17.11
N SER A 45 -13.93 -16.88 17.48
CA SER A 45 -15.38 -16.68 17.64
C SER A 45 -16.13 -16.94 16.33
N LEU A 46 -15.63 -16.44 15.20
CA LEU A 46 -16.25 -16.69 13.89
C LEU A 46 -16.19 -18.18 13.50
N LYS A 47 -15.08 -18.86 13.77
CA LYS A 47 -14.95 -20.31 13.55
C LYS A 47 -15.94 -21.10 14.40
N SER A 48 -16.13 -20.72 15.67
CA SER A 48 -17.09 -21.40 16.56
C SER A 48 -18.54 -21.26 16.10
N LEU A 49 -18.86 -20.23 15.33
CA LEU A 49 -20.14 -20.00 14.66
C LEU A 49 -20.26 -20.75 13.32
N GLY A 50 -19.27 -21.55 12.92
CA GLY A 50 -19.30 -22.36 11.70
C GLY A 50 -18.76 -21.68 10.45
N PHE A 51 -18.20 -20.46 10.55
CA PHE A 51 -17.58 -19.80 9.40
C PHE A 51 -16.26 -20.47 9.01
N LYS A 52 -16.10 -20.75 7.72
CA LYS A 52 -14.81 -21.16 7.16
C LYS A 52 -13.89 -19.94 7.05
N MET A 53 -12.72 -20.05 7.65
CA MET A 53 -11.73 -18.97 7.67
C MET A 53 -10.49 -19.40 6.93
N ASP A 54 -9.97 -18.52 6.06
CA ASP A 54 -8.74 -18.73 5.34
C ASP A 54 -7.88 -17.46 5.39
N ARG A 55 -6.63 -17.53 4.93
CA ARG A 55 -5.74 -16.39 4.88
C ARG A 55 -5.68 -15.82 3.47
N PHE A 56 -5.77 -14.48 3.40
CA PHE A 56 -5.45 -13.71 2.21
C PHE A 56 -4.16 -12.92 2.43
N LYS A 57 -3.39 -12.75 1.36
CA LYS A 57 -2.25 -11.84 1.30
C LYS A 57 -2.69 -10.55 0.62
N THR A 58 -2.42 -9.42 1.24
CA THR A 58 -2.47 -8.11 0.58
C THR A 58 -1.11 -7.44 0.68
N GLY A 59 -0.83 -6.46 -0.17
CA GLY A 59 0.40 -5.69 -0.14
C GLY A 59 0.13 -4.23 0.16
N THR A 60 1.12 -3.56 0.71
CA THR A 60 1.17 -2.11 0.84
C THR A 60 2.52 -1.60 0.34
N PRO A 61 2.60 -0.42 -0.27
CA PRO A 61 3.89 0.17 -0.64
C PRO A 61 4.53 0.87 0.58
N PRO A 62 5.82 1.19 0.49
CA PRO A 62 6.44 2.08 1.46
C PRO A 62 5.80 3.47 1.45
N ARG A 63 5.92 4.19 2.58
CA ARG A 63 5.59 5.62 2.68
C ARG A 63 6.88 6.42 2.63
N LEU A 64 6.90 7.45 1.80
CA LEU A 64 8.06 8.29 1.58
C LEU A 64 7.88 9.65 2.25
N ASP A 65 8.99 10.29 2.59
CA ASP A 65 9.01 11.69 3.06
C ASP A 65 9.06 12.64 1.86
N ILE A 66 7.99 13.40 1.63
CA ILE A 66 7.88 14.33 0.48
C ILE A 66 9.03 15.34 0.41
N ARG A 67 9.60 15.72 1.56
CA ARG A 67 10.70 16.69 1.67
C ARG A 67 12.02 16.18 1.09
N THR A 68 12.09 14.87 0.83
CA THR A 68 13.27 14.19 0.27
C THR A 68 13.12 13.84 -1.20
N LEU A 69 11.97 14.17 -1.80
CA LEU A 69 11.68 13.91 -3.20
C LEU A 69 12.10 15.08 -4.08
N ASN A 70 12.53 14.79 -5.30
CA ASN A 70 12.74 15.79 -6.32
C ASN A 70 11.49 15.91 -7.20
N LEU A 71 10.52 16.71 -6.76
CA LEU A 71 9.23 16.87 -7.45
C LEU A 71 9.38 17.50 -8.86
N GLU A 72 10.44 18.26 -9.13
CA GLU A 72 10.69 18.87 -10.44
C GLU A 72 10.94 17.83 -11.55
N LYS A 73 11.38 16.63 -11.16
CA LYS A 73 11.57 15.50 -12.10
C LYS A 73 10.30 14.69 -12.33
N LEU A 74 9.22 14.96 -11.62
CA LEU A 74 8.00 14.19 -11.64
C LEU A 74 6.92 14.90 -12.45
N GLU A 75 6.06 14.14 -13.09
CA GLU A 75 4.89 14.67 -13.78
C GLU A 75 3.79 14.99 -12.75
N GLU A 76 3.50 16.28 -12.57
CA GLU A 76 2.45 16.71 -11.66
C GLU A 76 1.06 16.35 -12.19
N GLN A 77 0.22 15.80 -11.34
CA GLN A 77 -1.18 15.48 -11.59
C GLN A 77 -2.05 16.31 -10.63
N PRO A 78 -2.40 17.54 -11.02
CA PRO A 78 -3.20 18.42 -10.18
C PRO A 78 -4.64 17.91 -10.05
N GLY A 79 -5.29 18.28 -8.95
CA GLY A 79 -6.72 18.06 -8.79
C GLY A 79 -7.55 18.84 -9.82
N ILE A 80 -8.77 18.40 -10.06
CA ILE A 80 -9.73 19.10 -10.92
C ILE A 80 -10.36 20.22 -10.09
N THR A 81 -10.17 21.47 -10.53
CA THR A 81 -10.61 22.67 -9.81
C THR A 81 -11.71 23.46 -10.52
N ASP A 82 -12.02 23.14 -11.76
CA ASP A 82 -13.02 23.81 -12.61
C ASP A 82 -14.39 23.10 -12.62
N ILE A 83 -14.41 21.83 -12.19
CA ILE A 83 -15.63 21.01 -12.11
C ILE A 83 -15.81 20.52 -10.68
N PRO A 84 -16.99 20.72 -10.06
CA PRO A 84 -17.23 20.27 -8.68
C PRO A 84 -17.45 18.76 -8.62
N LEU A 85 -16.36 17.98 -8.74
CA LEU A 85 -16.42 16.54 -8.56
C LEU A 85 -16.63 16.20 -7.07
N LYS A 86 -17.71 15.51 -6.75
CA LYS A 86 -18.11 15.20 -5.39
C LYS A 86 -18.58 13.76 -5.21
N PHE A 87 -18.31 13.20 -4.05
CA PHE A 87 -18.77 11.85 -3.68
C PHE A 87 -20.27 11.81 -3.35
N SER A 88 -20.82 12.91 -2.86
CA SER A 88 -22.23 13.00 -2.49
C SER A 88 -22.93 14.08 -3.32
N MET A 89 -24.08 13.76 -3.86
CA MET A 89 -24.96 14.74 -4.53
C MET A 89 -25.48 15.83 -3.59
N ARG A 90 -25.38 15.64 -2.27
CA ARG A 90 -25.79 16.61 -1.25
C ARG A 90 -24.72 17.65 -0.93
N THR A 91 -23.45 17.40 -1.29
CA THR A 91 -22.38 18.37 -1.08
C THR A 91 -22.59 19.57 -2.03
N PRO A 92 -22.62 20.81 -1.53
CA PRO A 92 -22.69 22.01 -2.36
C PRO A 92 -21.50 22.12 -3.34
N ASN A 93 -21.72 22.70 -4.50
CA ASN A 93 -20.67 22.82 -5.52
C ASN A 93 -19.55 23.77 -5.10
N ASP A 94 -19.92 24.91 -4.51
CA ASP A 94 -19.01 25.92 -3.98
C ASP A 94 -18.09 25.34 -2.89
N GLU A 95 -18.64 24.54 -1.98
CA GLU A 95 -17.84 23.86 -0.94
C GLU A 95 -16.73 22.99 -1.52
N VAL A 96 -16.94 22.37 -2.68
CA VAL A 96 -15.94 21.52 -3.34
C VAL A 96 -14.88 22.36 -4.07
N LEU A 97 -15.31 23.40 -4.77
CA LEU A 97 -14.44 24.27 -5.58
C LEU A 97 -13.52 25.16 -4.72
N GLU A 98 -13.97 25.53 -3.53
CA GLU A 98 -13.22 26.37 -2.60
C GLU A 98 -12.17 25.60 -1.79
N LYS A 99 -12.27 24.24 -1.73
CA LYS A 99 -11.30 23.43 -0.97
C LYS A 99 -9.97 23.35 -1.71
N PRO A 100 -8.84 23.57 -1.01
CA PRO A 100 -7.53 23.34 -1.60
C PRO A 100 -7.39 21.88 -2.05
N GLN A 101 -6.68 21.67 -3.13
CA GLN A 101 -6.37 20.34 -3.67
C GLN A 101 -4.88 20.02 -3.44
N LEU A 102 -4.58 18.75 -3.23
CA LEU A 102 -3.22 18.24 -3.24
C LEU A 102 -2.95 17.59 -4.60
N SER A 103 -1.86 17.98 -5.25
CA SER A 103 -1.41 17.31 -6.46
C SER A 103 -0.82 15.94 -6.12
N CYS A 104 -1.13 14.95 -6.95
CA CYS A 104 -0.35 13.72 -7.03
C CYS A 104 0.78 13.88 -8.03
N TYR A 105 1.72 12.95 -8.05
CA TYR A 105 2.83 12.97 -8.99
C TYR A 105 2.99 11.60 -9.64
N LEU A 106 3.30 11.59 -10.92
CA LEU A 106 3.53 10.36 -11.69
C LEU A 106 5.04 10.16 -11.90
N THR A 107 5.48 8.93 -11.68
CA THR A 107 6.80 8.43 -12.07
C THR A 107 6.70 6.98 -12.54
N ARG A 108 7.82 6.33 -12.77
CA ARG A 108 7.88 4.96 -13.30
C ARG A 108 9.07 4.21 -12.74
N THR A 109 8.94 2.89 -12.65
CA THR A 109 10.10 2.01 -12.51
C THR A 109 10.92 2.02 -13.81
N ASN A 110 12.15 1.55 -13.75
CA ASN A 110 13.07 1.46 -14.89
C ASN A 110 13.81 0.10 -14.87
N GLU A 111 14.64 -0.14 -15.88
CA GLU A 111 15.41 -1.37 -16.00
C GLU A 111 16.29 -1.67 -14.78
N THR A 112 16.91 -0.63 -14.18
CA THR A 112 17.71 -0.78 -12.96
C THR A 112 16.87 -1.25 -11.79
N THR A 113 15.67 -0.66 -11.64
CA THR A 113 14.68 -1.08 -10.64
C THR A 113 14.30 -2.55 -10.85
N HIS A 114 13.94 -2.92 -12.09
CA HIS A 114 13.54 -4.29 -12.44
C HIS A 114 14.67 -5.29 -12.20
N LYS A 115 15.90 -4.92 -12.58
CA LYS A 115 17.07 -5.76 -12.33
C LYS A 115 17.27 -6.05 -10.85
N ILE A 116 17.21 -5.04 -10.00
CA ILE A 116 17.35 -5.22 -8.54
C ILE A 116 16.24 -6.16 -8.01
N ILE A 117 15.01 -6.00 -8.48
CA ILE A 117 13.89 -6.84 -8.07
C ILE A 117 14.14 -8.29 -8.48
N LEU A 118 14.50 -8.54 -9.74
CA LEU A 118 14.72 -9.89 -10.26
C LEU A 118 15.92 -10.59 -9.61
N ASP A 119 17.01 -9.87 -9.39
CA ASP A 119 18.22 -10.40 -8.76
C ASP A 119 18.01 -10.79 -7.27
N ASN A 120 16.89 -10.41 -6.66
CA ASN A 120 16.61 -10.63 -5.24
C ASN A 120 15.25 -11.31 -4.97
N LEU A 121 14.67 -12.00 -5.96
CA LEU A 121 13.37 -12.69 -5.78
C LEU A 121 13.37 -13.69 -4.63
N ASP A 122 14.51 -14.33 -4.37
CA ASP A 122 14.73 -15.26 -3.25
C ASP A 122 14.52 -14.61 -1.87
N LYS A 123 14.60 -13.28 -1.77
CA LYS A 123 14.36 -12.49 -0.55
C LYS A 123 12.92 -11.99 -0.40
N ALA A 124 12.11 -12.19 -1.43
CA ALA A 124 10.69 -11.80 -1.39
C ALA A 124 9.86 -12.90 -0.71
N PRO A 125 9.12 -12.63 0.38
CA PRO A 125 8.32 -13.61 1.12
C PRO A 125 7.33 -14.40 0.25
N MET A 126 6.83 -13.81 -0.83
CA MET A 126 5.96 -14.49 -1.80
C MET A 126 6.69 -15.51 -2.66
N TYR A 127 7.99 -15.34 -2.89
CA TYR A 127 8.79 -16.18 -3.77
C TYR A 127 9.67 -17.18 -3.02
N ASN A 128 10.02 -16.88 -1.76
CA ASN A 128 10.81 -17.80 -0.92
C ASN A 128 9.96 -18.79 -0.10
N GLY A 129 8.64 -18.82 -0.32
CA GLY A 129 7.74 -19.75 0.37
C GLY A 129 7.31 -19.32 1.78
N SER A 130 7.73 -18.16 2.27
CA SER A 130 7.31 -17.64 3.58
C SER A 130 5.83 -17.27 3.64
N ILE A 131 5.25 -16.87 2.50
CA ILE A 131 3.84 -16.61 2.33
C ILE A 131 3.28 -17.63 1.34
N SER A 132 2.37 -18.48 1.81
CA SER A 132 1.68 -19.51 1.00
C SER A 132 0.25 -19.11 0.64
N SER A 133 -0.26 -18.00 1.19
CA SER A 133 -1.64 -17.55 0.95
C SER A 133 -1.78 -16.85 -0.40
N THR A 134 -2.93 -17.06 -1.04
CA THR A 134 -3.27 -16.40 -2.29
C THR A 134 -3.64 -14.94 -2.05
N GLY A 135 -3.12 -14.03 -2.89
CA GLY A 135 -3.58 -12.64 -2.91
C GLY A 135 -4.99 -12.52 -3.48
N PRO A 136 -5.79 -11.53 -3.05
CA PRO A 136 -7.03 -11.20 -3.73
C PRO A 136 -6.71 -10.77 -5.18
N ARG A 137 -7.69 -10.97 -6.07
CA ARG A 137 -7.58 -10.54 -7.47
C ARG A 137 -7.26 -9.05 -7.53
N TYR A 138 -6.34 -8.64 -8.43
CA TYR A 138 -5.91 -7.25 -8.65
C TYR A 138 -5.07 -6.60 -7.54
N CYS A 139 -4.41 -7.37 -6.67
CA CYS A 139 -3.44 -6.85 -5.71
C CYS A 139 -2.02 -7.43 -5.95
N PRO A 140 -1.41 -7.21 -7.14
CA PRO A 140 -0.05 -7.67 -7.40
C PRO A 140 0.95 -6.80 -6.65
N SER A 141 1.98 -7.42 -6.09
CA SER A 141 3.17 -6.72 -5.64
C SER A 141 4.00 -6.22 -6.82
N ILE A 142 4.98 -5.37 -6.58
CA ILE A 142 5.90 -4.94 -7.66
C ILE A 142 6.69 -6.12 -8.21
N GLU A 143 7.06 -7.09 -7.35
CA GLU A 143 7.72 -8.32 -7.75
C GLU A 143 6.85 -9.12 -8.74
N ASP A 144 5.56 -9.25 -8.42
CA ASP A 144 4.59 -9.90 -9.33
C ASP A 144 4.47 -9.20 -10.67
N LYS A 145 4.47 -7.87 -10.68
CA LYS A 145 4.39 -7.08 -11.92
C LYS A 145 5.62 -7.30 -12.79
N VAL A 146 6.81 -7.19 -12.20
CA VAL A 146 8.08 -7.34 -12.93
C VAL A 146 8.25 -8.76 -13.47
N VAL A 147 7.82 -9.78 -12.73
CA VAL A 147 7.92 -11.19 -13.18
C VAL A 147 6.86 -11.52 -14.24
N LYS A 148 5.59 -11.11 -14.03
CA LYS A 148 4.49 -11.49 -14.92
C LYS A 148 4.41 -10.65 -16.19
N PHE A 149 4.91 -9.43 -16.15
CA PHE A 149 4.92 -8.49 -17.27
C PHE A 149 6.36 -8.09 -17.62
N ASN A 150 7.21 -9.10 -17.80
CA ASN A 150 8.63 -8.95 -18.12
C ASN A 150 8.90 -8.36 -19.51
N ASP A 151 7.86 -8.25 -20.34
CA ASP A 151 7.87 -7.53 -21.60
C ASP A 151 7.76 -6.00 -21.44
N LYS A 152 7.53 -5.51 -20.23
CA LYS A 152 7.42 -4.09 -19.93
C LYS A 152 8.70 -3.56 -19.32
N ASP A 153 9.23 -2.50 -19.91
CA ASP A 153 10.45 -1.83 -19.43
C ASP A 153 10.18 -0.96 -18.19
N SER A 154 8.93 -0.64 -17.92
CA SER A 154 8.53 0.20 -16.79
C SER A 154 7.10 -0.07 -16.32
N HIS A 155 6.84 0.24 -15.05
CA HIS A 155 5.50 0.27 -14.45
C HIS A 155 5.22 1.65 -13.86
N HIS A 156 4.01 2.15 -14.05
CA HIS A 156 3.57 3.43 -13.51
C HIS A 156 3.49 3.37 -11.99
N LEU A 157 3.91 4.47 -11.37
CA LEU A 157 3.86 4.71 -9.94
C LEU A 157 3.23 6.09 -9.71
N PHE A 158 2.26 6.15 -8.79
CA PHE A 158 1.65 7.40 -8.36
C PHE A 158 2.12 7.72 -6.95
N LEU A 159 2.59 8.94 -6.76
CA LEU A 159 2.92 9.50 -5.46
C LEU A 159 1.72 10.31 -4.99
N GLU A 160 1.08 9.81 -3.95
CA GLU A 160 -0.17 10.35 -3.41
C GLU A 160 0.08 10.89 -2.00
N PRO A 161 0.12 12.24 -1.79
CA PRO A 161 0.24 12.81 -0.45
C PRO A 161 -0.90 12.31 0.44
N GLU A 162 -0.59 11.85 1.65
CA GLU A 162 -1.61 11.29 2.56
C GLU A 162 -2.44 12.36 3.29
N GLY A 163 -2.12 13.63 3.13
CA GLY A 163 -2.89 14.74 3.70
C GLY A 163 -2.13 16.06 3.69
N PHE A 164 -2.82 17.14 4.10
CA PHE A 164 -2.25 18.49 4.14
C PHE A 164 -1.22 18.68 5.26
N ASP A 165 -1.42 18.00 6.39
CA ASP A 165 -0.64 18.19 7.63
C ASP A 165 0.39 17.06 7.85
N THR A 166 0.73 16.32 6.81
CA THR A 166 1.70 15.23 6.89
C THR A 166 2.72 15.32 5.76
N ALA A 167 3.94 14.87 6.05
CA ALA A 167 4.97 14.71 5.04
C ALA A 167 4.93 13.32 4.35
N GLU A 168 3.99 12.45 4.74
CA GLU A 168 3.90 11.09 4.19
C GLU A 168 3.28 11.08 2.80
N VAL A 169 3.95 10.38 1.89
CA VAL A 169 3.50 10.11 0.51
C VAL A 169 3.35 8.61 0.33
N TYR A 170 2.18 8.19 -0.12
CA TYR A 170 1.89 6.83 -0.54
C TYR A 170 2.37 6.63 -1.98
N ILE A 171 3.23 5.64 -2.21
CA ILE A 171 3.70 5.32 -3.57
C ILE A 171 2.88 4.18 -4.18
N SER A 172 1.74 4.53 -4.74
CA SER A 172 0.82 3.57 -5.38
C SER A 172 1.52 2.84 -6.53
N GLY A 173 1.35 1.53 -6.55
CA GLY A 173 1.97 0.67 -7.57
C GLY A 173 3.26 -0.03 -7.14
N LEU A 174 3.89 0.36 -6.01
CA LEU A 174 5.13 -0.21 -5.49
C LEU A 174 4.90 -1.09 -4.25
N SER A 175 3.73 -1.74 -4.13
CA SER A 175 3.50 -2.69 -3.02
C SER A 175 4.56 -3.78 -3.01
N THR A 176 5.15 -4.01 -1.84
CA THR A 176 6.25 -4.96 -1.67
C THR A 176 6.31 -5.48 -0.25
N SER A 177 7.06 -6.57 -0.05
CA SER A 177 7.41 -7.10 1.27
C SER A 177 8.90 -7.42 1.38
N TYR A 178 9.73 -6.85 0.52
CA TYR A 178 11.18 -6.99 0.59
C TYR A 178 11.76 -6.53 1.94
N PRO A 179 12.96 -7.00 2.31
CA PRO A 179 13.70 -6.43 3.44
C PRO A 179 13.87 -4.92 3.33
N ALA A 180 13.82 -4.21 4.45
CA ALA A 180 13.87 -2.75 4.52
C ALA A 180 15.01 -2.12 3.69
N SER A 181 16.22 -2.70 3.80
CA SER A 181 17.39 -2.21 3.04
C SER A 181 17.23 -2.36 1.53
N LEU A 182 16.51 -3.38 1.09
CA LEU A 182 16.25 -3.60 -0.33
C LEU A 182 15.15 -2.69 -0.84
N GLN A 183 14.10 -2.45 -0.05
CA GLN A 183 13.07 -1.44 -0.38
C GLN A 183 13.69 -0.08 -0.61
N GLN A 184 14.61 0.36 0.28
CA GLN A 184 15.31 1.65 0.12
C GLN A 184 16.13 1.68 -1.18
N LYS A 185 16.84 0.59 -1.51
CA LYS A 185 17.60 0.51 -2.76
C LYS A 185 16.71 0.58 -4.00
N ILE A 186 15.58 -0.11 -3.99
CA ILE A 186 14.60 -0.11 -5.08
C ILE A 186 14.05 1.30 -5.27
N VAL A 187 13.59 1.95 -4.21
CA VAL A 187 13.04 3.31 -4.26
C VAL A 187 14.06 4.29 -4.87
N ASN A 188 15.32 4.24 -4.44
CA ASN A 188 16.36 5.17 -4.89
C ASN A 188 16.83 4.95 -6.35
N THR A 189 16.33 3.95 -7.06
CA THR A 189 16.55 3.79 -8.51
C THR A 189 15.52 4.50 -9.37
N ILE A 190 14.44 5.01 -8.77
CA ILE A 190 13.31 5.61 -9.48
C ILE A 190 13.54 7.09 -9.65
N ASP A 191 13.28 7.62 -10.86
CA ASP A 191 13.45 9.03 -11.17
C ASP A 191 12.64 9.92 -10.23
N GLY A 192 13.30 10.94 -9.68
CA GLY A 192 12.75 11.85 -8.67
C GLY A 192 12.79 11.31 -7.25
N LEU A 193 13.17 10.04 -7.04
CA LEU A 193 13.23 9.37 -5.74
C LEU A 193 14.66 8.98 -5.33
N GLU A 194 15.69 9.50 -6.01
CA GLU A 194 17.09 9.10 -5.81
C GLU A 194 17.56 9.31 -4.37
N ASN A 195 17.01 10.33 -3.69
CA ASN A 195 17.32 10.67 -2.30
C ASN A 195 16.12 10.42 -1.35
N ALA A 196 15.08 9.75 -1.84
CA ALA A 196 13.87 9.52 -1.06
C ALA A 196 14.16 8.73 0.22
N HIS A 197 13.59 9.18 1.32
CA HIS A 197 13.64 8.51 2.62
C HIS A 197 12.32 7.76 2.86
N ILE A 198 12.41 6.49 3.24
CA ILE A 198 11.25 5.68 3.62
C ILE A 198 10.90 5.95 5.09
N MET A 199 9.73 6.51 5.34
CA MET A 199 9.18 6.72 6.69
C MET A 199 8.55 5.45 7.26
N ARG A 200 7.88 4.65 6.39
CA ARG A 200 7.31 3.33 6.74
C ARG A 200 7.59 2.36 5.60
N TYR A 201 7.97 1.15 5.96
CA TYR A 201 8.21 0.10 4.97
C TYR A 201 6.89 -0.55 4.49
N GLY A 202 6.93 -1.04 3.26
CA GLY A 202 5.88 -1.84 2.69
C GLY A 202 5.88 -3.30 3.15
#